data_da913853b247d6708c3f48fe97e2a2ee
#
_entry.id   da913853b247d6708c3f48fe97e2a2ee
#
_cell.length_a   1.000
_cell.length_b   1.000
_cell.length_c   1.000
_cell.angle_alpha   90.00
_cell.angle_beta   90.00
_cell.angle_gamma   90.00
#
_symmetry.space_group_name_H-M   'P 1'
#
loop_
_entity.id
_entity.type
_entity.pdbx_description
1 polymer ?
#
loop_
_entity_poly.entity_id
_entity_poly.type
_entity_poly.pdbx_seq_one_letter_code
_entity_poly.pdbx_strand_id
1 'polypeptide(L)'
;AQGLTCTTAVHICYGYGIQANIDWKATLGSEWRQYEEIFPALNASRIDQISLECAGSKVPLSLLRLLPDKQLMVGAIQVTADHVETPEEVLATLEAAAEHVDLERIMPCTNCGMAPISYEIALGKLKALGAGARLMRARHRG
;
A
#
# COMPACT_ATOMS: atom_id res chain seq x y z
N ALA A 1 -9.38 -2.87 -18.43
CA ALA A 1 -9.10 -1.45 -18.67
C ALA A 1 -9.30 -1.02 -20.15
N GLN A 2 -9.34 -1.97 -21.10
CA GLN A 2 -9.53 -1.62 -22.51
C GLN A 2 -10.91 -0.96 -22.73
N GLY A 3 -10.92 0.24 -23.37
CA GLY A 3 -12.14 1.01 -23.64
C GLY A 3 -12.62 1.90 -22.48
N LEU A 4 -11.96 1.90 -21.33
CA LEU A 4 -12.24 2.83 -20.25
C LEU A 4 -11.54 4.18 -20.51
N THR A 5 -12.24 5.27 -20.21
CA THR A 5 -11.75 6.64 -20.36
C THR A 5 -11.39 7.30 -19.02
N CYS A 6 -11.60 6.58 -17.90
CA CYS A 6 -11.23 7.02 -16.55
C CYS A 6 -9.89 6.43 -16.13
N THR A 7 -9.27 7.00 -15.10
CA THR A 7 -8.13 6.42 -14.40
C THR A 7 -8.49 5.03 -13.88
N THR A 8 -7.64 4.05 -14.17
CA THR A 8 -7.84 2.66 -13.78
C THR A 8 -6.89 2.27 -12.65
N ALA A 9 -7.36 1.50 -11.68
CA ALA A 9 -6.54 1.01 -10.58
C ALA A 9 -6.73 -0.49 -10.37
N VAL A 10 -5.68 -1.16 -9.92
CA VAL A 10 -5.76 -2.53 -9.43
C VAL A 10 -5.20 -2.59 -8.01
N HIS A 11 -5.87 -3.35 -7.14
CA HIS A 11 -5.38 -3.66 -5.80
C HIS A 11 -4.72 -5.04 -5.78
N ILE A 12 -3.55 -5.14 -5.15
CA ILE A 12 -2.83 -6.38 -4.95
C ILE A 12 -2.43 -6.48 -3.48
N CYS A 13 -2.79 -7.58 -2.84
CA CYS A 13 -2.34 -7.95 -1.51
C CYS A 13 -2.26 -9.48 -1.37
N TYR A 14 -1.62 -9.93 -0.31
CA TYR A 14 -1.55 -11.37 0.02
C TYR A 14 -2.84 -11.90 0.68
N GLY A 15 -3.86 -11.06 0.82
CA GLY A 15 -5.14 -11.41 1.43
C GLY A 15 -5.12 -11.53 2.95
N TYR A 16 -6.28 -11.39 3.56
CA TYR A 16 -6.47 -11.42 5.03
C TYR A 16 -7.66 -12.30 5.41
N GLY A 17 -7.62 -12.86 6.63
CA GLY A 17 -8.78 -13.50 7.27
C GLY A 17 -9.17 -14.89 6.74
N ILE A 18 -8.41 -15.46 5.81
CA ILE A 18 -8.64 -16.82 5.29
C ILE A 18 -7.52 -17.73 5.80
N GLN A 19 -7.87 -18.83 6.49
CA GLN A 19 -6.89 -19.74 7.11
C GLN A 19 -5.87 -20.25 6.08
N ALA A 20 -6.32 -20.66 4.89
CA ALA A 20 -5.42 -21.13 3.84
C ALA A 20 -4.36 -20.09 3.42
N ASN A 21 -4.73 -18.79 3.42
CA ASN A 21 -3.77 -17.72 3.15
C ASN A 21 -2.78 -17.53 4.30
N ILE A 22 -3.23 -17.68 5.53
CA ILE A 22 -2.37 -17.59 6.73
C ILE A 22 -1.33 -18.70 6.67
N ASP A 23 -1.76 -19.94 6.43
CA ASP A 23 -0.90 -21.11 6.36
C ASP A 23 0.12 -20.97 5.20
N TRP A 24 -0.36 -20.56 4.04
CA TRP A 24 0.51 -20.30 2.89
C TRP A 24 1.54 -19.20 3.18
N LYS A 25 1.13 -18.06 3.74
CA LYS A 25 2.04 -16.96 4.12
C LYS A 25 3.11 -17.39 5.12
N ALA A 26 2.79 -18.35 6.01
CA ALA A 26 3.77 -18.91 6.94
C ALA A 26 4.92 -19.65 6.24
N THR A 27 4.71 -20.12 5.00
CA THR A 27 5.73 -20.82 4.19
C THR A 27 6.66 -19.86 3.42
N LEU A 28 6.33 -18.56 3.33
CA LEU A 28 7.03 -17.61 2.47
C LEU A 28 8.33 -17.03 3.07
N GLY A 29 8.67 -17.40 4.30
CA GLY A 29 9.87 -16.90 4.97
C GLY A 29 9.76 -15.48 5.52
N SER A 30 10.91 -14.79 5.64
CA SER A 30 11.01 -13.46 6.23
C SER A 30 10.69 -12.32 5.25
N GLU A 31 10.88 -12.51 3.96
CA GLU A 31 10.54 -11.57 2.90
C GLU A 31 9.63 -12.21 1.87
N TRP A 32 8.62 -11.47 1.43
CA TRP A 32 7.66 -11.90 0.43
C TRP A 32 7.96 -11.23 -0.91
N ARG A 33 8.62 -11.95 -1.80
CA ARG A 33 9.15 -11.41 -3.05
C ARG A 33 8.37 -11.85 -4.32
N GLN A 34 7.24 -12.53 -4.18
CA GLN A 34 6.45 -13.04 -5.31
C GLN A 34 6.01 -11.94 -6.28
N TYR A 35 5.95 -10.69 -5.83
CA TYR A 35 5.64 -9.54 -6.68
C TYR A 35 6.72 -9.24 -7.72
N GLU A 36 7.95 -9.72 -7.54
CA GLU A 36 9.01 -9.60 -8.55
C GLU A 36 8.62 -10.23 -9.89
N GLU A 37 7.82 -11.31 -9.84
CA GLU A 37 7.39 -12.02 -11.05
C GLU A 37 6.29 -11.28 -11.80
N ILE A 38 5.41 -10.55 -11.08
CA ILE A 38 4.22 -9.93 -11.68
C ILE A 38 4.36 -8.43 -11.95
N PHE A 39 5.20 -7.73 -11.20
CA PHE A 39 5.32 -6.26 -11.33
C PHE A 39 5.79 -5.80 -12.71
N PRO A 40 6.74 -6.47 -13.41
CA PRO A 40 7.09 -6.07 -14.77
C PRO A 40 5.91 -6.12 -15.75
N ALA A 41 5.08 -7.15 -15.67
CA ALA A 41 3.87 -7.27 -16.50
C ALA A 41 2.81 -6.22 -16.13
N LEU A 42 2.65 -5.93 -14.83
CA LEU A 42 1.76 -4.85 -14.37
C LEU A 42 2.26 -3.48 -14.83
N ASN A 43 3.56 -3.23 -14.78
CA ASN A 43 4.14 -1.98 -15.26
C ASN A 43 3.89 -1.78 -16.76
N ALA A 44 4.01 -2.83 -17.56
CA ALA A 44 3.72 -2.81 -19.00
C ALA A 44 2.22 -2.76 -19.32
N SER A 45 1.34 -2.98 -18.35
CA SER A 45 -0.11 -2.98 -18.55
C SER A 45 -0.67 -1.58 -18.78
N ARG A 46 -1.96 -1.49 -19.18
CA ARG A 46 -2.71 -0.23 -19.30
C ARG A 46 -3.35 0.26 -18.01
N ILE A 47 -3.06 -0.38 -16.89
CA ILE A 47 -3.51 0.08 -15.57
C ILE A 47 -2.69 1.30 -15.17
N ASP A 48 -3.35 2.35 -14.69
CA ASP A 48 -2.68 3.62 -14.32
C ASP A 48 -2.13 3.57 -12.89
N GLN A 49 -2.83 2.92 -11.97
CA GLN A 49 -2.55 2.94 -10.55
C GLN A 49 -2.48 1.53 -9.97
N ILE A 50 -1.49 1.28 -9.10
CA ILE A 50 -1.33 0.02 -8.38
C ILE A 50 -1.45 0.28 -6.88
N SER A 51 -2.44 -0.35 -6.23
CA SER A 51 -2.61 -0.31 -4.78
C SER A 51 -1.93 -1.50 -4.12
N LEU A 52 -1.06 -1.25 -3.16
CA LEU A 52 -0.18 -2.24 -2.53
C LEU A 52 -0.22 -2.14 -1.01
N GLU A 53 -0.16 -3.29 -0.33
CA GLU A 53 0.09 -3.34 1.10
C GLU A 53 1.57 -3.04 1.41
N CYS A 54 1.83 -2.06 2.30
CA CYS A 54 3.18 -1.68 2.69
C CYS A 54 3.36 -1.65 4.21
N ALA A 55 2.39 -1.09 4.96
CA ALA A 55 2.47 -1.00 6.42
C ALA A 55 2.45 -2.39 7.07
N GLY A 56 3.51 -2.75 7.80
CA GLY A 56 3.62 -4.05 8.47
C GLY A 56 3.64 -5.26 7.54
N SER A 57 3.80 -5.06 6.25
CA SER A 57 3.97 -6.13 5.26
C SER A 57 5.41 -6.64 5.26
N LYS A 58 5.57 -7.91 4.91
CA LYS A 58 6.90 -8.50 4.64
C LYS A 58 7.35 -8.31 3.19
N VAL A 59 6.59 -7.55 2.40
CA VAL A 59 6.97 -7.19 1.04
C VAL A 59 8.05 -6.10 1.09
N PRO A 60 9.25 -6.31 0.54
CA PRO A 60 10.29 -5.30 0.49
C PRO A 60 9.84 -4.08 -0.33
N LEU A 61 9.90 -2.88 0.25
CA LEU A 61 9.54 -1.65 -0.45
C LEU A 61 10.41 -1.37 -1.68
N SER A 62 11.62 -1.93 -1.74
CA SER A 62 12.49 -1.85 -2.93
C SER A 62 11.83 -2.41 -4.19
N LEU A 63 10.84 -3.31 -4.07
CA LEU A 63 10.09 -3.83 -5.21
C LEU A 63 9.24 -2.77 -5.91
N LEU A 64 8.91 -1.66 -5.24
CA LEU A 64 8.21 -0.54 -5.86
C LEU A 64 8.95 0.04 -7.07
N ARG A 65 10.28 -0.13 -7.12
CA ARG A 65 11.13 0.27 -8.26
C ARG A 65 10.82 -0.48 -9.55
N LEU A 66 10.15 -1.62 -9.48
CA LEU A 66 9.72 -2.41 -10.64
C LEU A 66 8.47 -1.85 -11.34
N LEU A 67 7.90 -0.77 -10.79
CA LEU A 67 6.71 -0.09 -11.29
C LEU A 67 7.02 1.38 -11.67
N PRO A 68 8.04 1.67 -12.50
CA PRO A 68 8.50 3.05 -12.77
C PRO A 68 7.43 3.92 -13.43
N ASP A 69 6.49 3.33 -14.18
CA ASP A 69 5.51 4.07 -14.98
C ASP A 69 4.13 4.19 -14.30
N LYS A 70 3.99 3.73 -13.04
CA LYS A 70 2.70 3.67 -12.33
C LYS A 70 2.59 4.70 -11.22
N GLN A 71 1.37 5.17 -11.00
CA GLN A 71 1.01 5.81 -9.73
C GLN A 71 0.87 4.71 -8.67
N LEU A 72 1.46 4.89 -7.50
CA LEU A 72 1.48 3.89 -6.44
C LEU A 72 0.61 4.32 -5.27
N MET A 73 -0.46 3.59 -5.03
CA MET A 73 -1.28 3.73 -3.85
C MET A 73 -0.62 2.93 -2.71
N VAL A 74 0.18 3.62 -1.91
CA VAL A 74 0.99 3.04 -0.83
C VAL A 74 0.11 2.81 0.40
N GLY A 75 -0.12 1.55 0.74
CA GLY A 75 -0.88 1.14 1.91
C GLY A 75 -0.10 1.45 3.19
N ALA A 76 -0.48 2.53 3.88
CA ALA A 76 0.16 2.99 5.11
C ALA A 76 -0.68 2.70 6.37
N ILE A 77 -1.75 1.95 6.23
CA ILE A 77 -2.67 1.54 7.30
C ILE A 77 -2.84 0.03 7.27
N GLN A 78 -2.54 -0.65 8.37
CA GLN A 78 -2.84 -2.07 8.55
C GLN A 78 -4.35 -2.29 8.77
N VAL A 79 -4.89 -3.35 8.19
CA VAL A 79 -6.33 -3.68 8.31
C VAL A 79 -6.61 -4.91 9.14
N THR A 80 -5.57 -5.50 9.74
CA THR A 80 -5.66 -6.73 10.54
C THR A 80 -5.44 -6.50 12.04
N ALA A 81 -5.11 -5.28 12.44
CA ALA A 81 -4.85 -4.91 13.83
C ALA A 81 -5.86 -3.84 14.30
N ASP A 82 -6.28 -3.96 15.57
CA ASP A 82 -7.14 -2.96 16.23
C ASP A 82 -6.37 -1.68 16.61
N HIS A 83 -5.03 -1.71 16.53
CA HIS A 83 -4.22 -0.52 16.71
C HIS A 83 -4.58 0.54 15.66
N VAL A 84 -4.86 1.76 16.11
CA VAL A 84 -5.03 2.93 15.24
C VAL A 84 -3.66 3.58 15.11
N GLU A 85 -3.14 3.62 13.91
CA GLU A 85 -1.84 4.23 13.61
C GLU A 85 -1.82 5.70 13.99
N THR A 86 -0.66 6.19 14.43
CA THR A 86 -0.43 7.63 14.58
C THR A 86 -0.12 8.27 13.22
N PRO A 87 -0.29 9.60 13.07
CA PRO A 87 0.14 10.31 11.86
C PRO A 87 1.62 10.10 11.53
N GLU A 88 2.47 9.95 12.54
CA GLU A 88 3.91 9.73 12.42
C GLU A 88 4.23 8.32 11.91
N GLU A 89 3.49 7.29 12.33
CA GLU A 89 3.64 5.93 11.79
C GLU A 89 3.25 5.87 10.30
N VAL A 90 2.16 6.54 9.94
CA VAL A 90 1.76 6.69 8.54
C VAL A 90 2.85 7.42 7.75
N LEU A 91 3.35 8.54 8.27
CA LEU A 91 4.42 9.31 7.64
C LEU A 91 5.67 8.46 7.43
N ALA A 92 6.10 7.71 8.44
CA ALA A 92 7.27 6.83 8.34
C ALA A 92 7.15 5.79 7.22
N THR A 93 5.95 5.21 7.05
CA THR A 93 5.68 4.26 5.94
C THR A 93 5.78 4.96 4.58
N LEU A 94 5.24 6.17 4.46
CA LEU A 94 5.28 6.93 3.21
C LEU A 94 6.70 7.40 2.86
N GLU A 95 7.48 7.83 3.85
CA GLU A 95 8.89 8.22 3.68
C GLU A 95 9.74 7.03 3.25
N ALA A 96 9.56 5.87 3.88
CA ALA A 96 10.25 4.65 3.46
C ALA A 96 9.91 4.24 2.01
N ALA A 97 8.66 4.43 1.56
CA ALA A 97 8.30 4.21 0.17
C ALA A 97 8.96 5.24 -0.77
N ALA A 98 9.07 6.50 -0.33
CA ALA A 98 9.69 7.58 -1.10
C ALA A 98 11.21 7.41 -1.32
N GLU A 99 11.88 6.54 -0.57
CA GLU A 99 13.27 6.13 -0.86
C GLU A 99 13.39 5.31 -2.17
N HIS A 100 12.27 4.80 -2.67
CA HIS A 100 12.22 3.90 -3.81
C HIS A 100 11.43 4.44 -4.99
N VAL A 101 10.58 5.45 -4.77
CA VAL A 101 9.64 5.99 -5.76
C VAL A 101 9.55 7.50 -5.61
N ASP A 102 9.45 8.21 -6.71
CA ASP A 102 9.24 9.65 -6.70
C ASP A 102 7.97 10.01 -5.92
N LEU A 103 8.07 11.03 -5.06
CA LEU A 103 6.99 11.44 -4.17
C LEU A 103 5.68 11.76 -4.89
N GLU A 104 5.77 12.36 -6.08
CA GLU A 104 4.64 12.74 -6.92
C GLU A 104 3.82 11.53 -7.41
N ARG A 105 4.42 10.34 -7.35
CA ARG A 105 3.78 9.08 -7.74
C ARG A 105 3.13 8.36 -6.55
N ILE A 106 3.33 8.85 -5.32
CA ILE A 106 2.82 8.21 -4.10
C ILE A 106 1.44 8.77 -3.74
N MET A 107 0.48 7.89 -3.59
CA MET A 107 -0.84 8.17 -3.04
C MET A 107 -1.06 7.33 -1.77
N PRO A 108 -1.23 7.96 -0.59
CA PRO A 108 -1.50 7.23 0.64
C PRO A 108 -2.84 6.50 0.58
N CYS A 109 -2.85 5.23 0.97
CA CYS A 109 -4.08 4.45 1.10
C CYS A 109 -4.00 3.46 2.28
N THR A 110 -5.05 2.67 2.47
CA THR A 110 -5.05 1.52 3.38
C THR A 110 -4.48 0.29 2.68
N ASN A 111 -3.89 -0.63 3.43
CA ASN A 111 -3.33 -1.88 2.87
C ASN A 111 -4.39 -2.70 2.11
N CYS A 112 -5.64 -2.64 2.56
CA CYS A 112 -6.76 -3.35 1.97
C CYS A 112 -8.09 -2.73 2.44
N GLY A 113 -9.22 -3.34 2.10
CA GLY A 113 -10.53 -2.96 2.63
C GLY A 113 -10.62 -3.17 4.14
N MET A 114 -11.30 -2.27 4.85
CA MET A 114 -11.42 -2.26 6.31
C MET A 114 -12.70 -2.94 6.83
N ALA A 115 -13.39 -3.73 6.02
CA ALA A 115 -14.62 -4.44 6.43
C ALA A 115 -14.47 -5.34 7.67
N PRO A 116 -13.31 -5.95 7.98
CA PRO A 116 -13.15 -6.80 9.15
C PRO A 116 -13.05 -6.07 10.49
N ILE A 117 -12.81 -4.76 10.52
CA ILE A 117 -12.61 -3.97 11.74
C ILE A 117 -13.82 -3.11 12.08
N SER A 118 -13.96 -2.68 13.36
CA SER A 118 -15.08 -1.85 13.79
C SER A 118 -15.09 -0.48 13.11
N TYR A 119 -16.25 0.15 13.03
CA TYR A 119 -16.41 1.48 12.45
C TYR A 119 -15.52 2.53 13.15
N GLU A 120 -15.44 2.48 14.48
CA GLU A 120 -14.67 3.44 15.28
C GLU A 120 -13.18 3.33 14.97
N ILE A 121 -12.67 2.10 14.90
CA ILE A 121 -11.27 1.83 14.54
C ILE A 121 -11.00 2.26 13.10
N ALA A 122 -11.87 1.90 12.15
CA ALA A 122 -11.73 2.30 10.75
C ALA A 122 -11.71 3.83 10.59
N LEU A 123 -12.60 4.53 11.29
CA LEU A 123 -12.65 6.00 11.27
C LEU A 123 -11.37 6.61 11.87
N GLY A 124 -10.86 6.05 12.97
CA GLY A 124 -9.59 6.46 13.58
C GLY A 124 -8.43 6.32 12.61
N LYS A 125 -8.32 5.16 11.96
CA LYS A 125 -7.30 4.85 10.96
C LYS A 125 -7.35 5.81 9.75
N LEU A 126 -8.53 6.13 9.24
CA LEU A 126 -8.69 7.09 8.13
C LEU A 126 -8.29 8.52 8.53
N LYS A 127 -8.57 8.93 9.78
CA LYS A 127 -8.09 10.21 10.31
C LYS A 127 -6.58 10.26 10.40
N ALA A 128 -5.96 9.17 10.89
CA ALA A 128 -4.50 9.03 10.94
C ALA A 128 -3.87 9.07 9.53
N LEU A 129 -4.44 8.34 8.56
CA LEU A 129 -4.00 8.36 7.17
C LEU A 129 -4.01 9.78 6.60
N GLY A 130 -5.12 10.51 6.78
CA GLY A 130 -5.24 11.89 6.31
C GLY A 130 -4.27 12.84 7.00
N ALA A 131 -4.00 12.66 8.30
CA ALA A 131 -3.04 13.45 9.06
C ALA A 131 -1.59 13.15 8.62
N GLY A 132 -1.18 11.89 8.50
CA GLY A 132 0.14 11.49 8.03
C GLY A 132 0.42 11.98 6.60
N ALA A 133 -0.58 11.90 5.71
CA ALA A 133 -0.47 12.47 4.36
C ALA A 133 -0.27 13.98 4.37
N ARG A 134 -0.85 14.71 5.33
CA ARG A 134 -0.59 16.16 5.49
C ARG A 134 0.82 16.42 6.00
N LEU A 135 1.32 15.63 6.94
CA LEU A 135 2.70 15.73 7.42
C LEU A 135 3.70 15.51 6.27
N MET A 136 3.50 14.48 5.45
CA MET A 136 4.33 14.21 4.28
C MET A 136 4.38 15.40 3.33
N ARG A 137 3.20 15.96 2.97
CA ARG A 137 3.12 17.15 2.12
C ARG A 137 3.79 18.38 2.74
N ALA A 138 3.68 18.57 4.05
CA ALA A 138 4.31 19.71 4.73
C ALA A 138 5.83 19.62 4.71
N ARG A 139 6.41 18.43 4.85
CA ARG A 139 7.86 18.21 4.81
C ARG A 139 8.47 18.45 3.42
N HIS A 140 7.72 18.18 2.36
CA HIS A 140 8.21 18.22 0.98
C HIS A 140 7.70 19.42 0.16
N ARG A 141 6.95 20.34 0.79
CA ARG A 141 6.65 21.66 0.24
C ARG A 141 7.77 22.62 0.66
N GLY A 142 8.92 22.48 0.02
CA GLY A 142 10.03 23.46 0.08
C GLY A 142 10.06 24.29 -1.20
#